data_e3714e3c55d217437afd639719c0cafe
#
_entry.id   e3714e3c55d217437afd639719c0cafe
#
_cell.length_a   1.000
_cell.length_b   1.000
_cell.length_c   1.000
_cell.angle_alpha   90.00
_cell.angle_beta   90.00
_cell.angle_gamma   90.00
#
_symmetry.space_group_name_H-M   'P 1'
#
loop_
_entity.id
_entity.type
_entity.pdbx_description
1 polymer ?
#
loop_
_entity_poly.entity_id
_entity_poly.type
_entity_poly.pdbx_seq_one_letter_code
_entity_poly.pdbx_strand_id
1 'polypeptide(L)'
;IYAQNTQIFLEAFASNGMEFDYWVQENAIIGQNKTYQYTLENNDTLRVVFSEKELAMYIPNSFTPNGDGINDVFKPITDPTKIKKYEMTLFNEWGDLIFNTDEIEEGWDANNQSISSNNIYIYKIIVYSKLTGSKYEYMGTVMVL
;
A
#
# COMPACT_ATOMS: atom_id res chain seq x y z
N ILE A 1 2.47 12.93 -40.70
CA ILE A 1 1.56 11.89 -41.25
C ILE A 1 2.41 10.67 -41.50
N TYR A 2 2.10 9.56 -40.84
CA TYR A 2 2.77 8.28 -41.07
C TYR A 2 2.09 7.53 -42.21
N ALA A 3 2.86 6.75 -42.96
CA ALA A 3 2.29 5.88 -43.99
C ALA A 3 1.56 4.69 -43.35
N GLN A 4 0.53 4.18 -44.03
CA GLN A 4 -0.18 2.97 -43.62
C GLN A 4 0.83 1.79 -43.55
N ASN A 5 0.64 0.88 -42.60
CA ASN A 5 1.57 -0.23 -42.28
C ASN A 5 2.95 0.20 -41.73
N THR A 6 3.09 1.45 -41.26
CA THR A 6 4.31 1.86 -40.55
C THR A 6 4.37 1.18 -39.18
N GLN A 7 5.48 0.54 -38.86
CA GLN A 7 5.75 0.02 -37.53
C GLN A 7 6.30 1.13 -36.63
N ILE A 8 5.73 1.26 -35.47
CA ILE A 8 6.19 2.19 -34.43
C ILE A 8 6.48 1.43 -33.14
N PHE A 9 7.45 1.93 -32.40
CA PHE A 9 7.75 1.43 -31.06
C PHE A 9 7.21 2.41 -30.04
N LEU A 10 6.44 1.89 -29.10
CA LEU A 10 5.87 2.65 -27.99
C LEU A 10 6.56 2.22 -26.71
N GLU A 11 6.81 3.16 -25.84
CA GLU A 11 7.34 2.88 -24.49
C GLU A 11 6.50 3.63 -23.46
N ALA A 12 6.06 2.92 -22.41
CA ALA A 12 5.26 3.46 -21.34
C ALA A 12 6.14 3.84 -20.15
N PHE A 13 6.01 5.09 -19.69
CA PHE A 13 6.69 5.61 -18.51
C PHE A 13 5.67 5.90 -17.42
N ALA A 14 5.75 5.15 -16.32
CA ALA A 14 4.92 5.38 -15.16
C ALA A 14 5.42 6.59 -14.37
N SER A 15 4.50 7.40 -13.85
CA SER A 15 4.84 8.44 -12.86
C SER A 15 5.24 7.81 -11.52
N ASN A 16 5.82 8.60 -10.62
CA ASN A 16 6.22 8.12 -9.30
C ASN A 16 5.02 7.55 -8.54
N GLY A 17 5.16 6.34 -8.02
CA GLY A 17 4.11 5.61 -7.30
C GLY A 17 3.14 4.83 -8.18
N MET A 18 3.31 4.87 -9.50
CA MET A 18 2.53 4.08 -10.45
C MET A 18 3.40 3.02 -11.12
N GLU A 19 2.78 1.94 -11.56
CA GLU A 19 3.42 0.94 -12.40
C GLU A 19 2.59 0.66 -13.65
N PHE A 20 3.28 0.25 -14.70
CA PHE A 20 2.63 -0.11 -15.96
C PHE A 20 1.91 -1.45 -15.83
N ASP A 21 0.65 -1.50 -16.31
CA ASP A 21 -0.12 -2.74 -16.39
C ASP A 21 -0.17 -3.29 -17.81
N TYR A 22 -0.82 -2.57 -18.71
CA TYR A 22 -1.01 -3.06 -20.07
C TYR A 22 -1.40 -1.96 -21.07
N TRP A 23 -1.30 -2.31 -22.35
CA TRP A 23 -1.82 -1.53 -23.47
C TRP A 23 -3.21 -2.01 -23.87
N VAL A 24 -4.08 -1.07 -24.24
CA VAL A 24 -5.49 -1.33 -24.62
C VAL A 24 -5.80 -0.66 -25.96
N GLN A 25 -6.49 -1.39 -26.84
CA GLN A 25 -7.13 -0.90 -28.03
C GLN A 25 -8.58 -1.39 -28.07
N GLU A 26 -9.56 -0.51 -28.29
CA GLU A 26 -10.99 -0.85 -28.39
C GLU A 26 -11.51 -1.77 -27.25
N ASN A 27 -11.04 -1.58 -26.01
CA ASN A 27 -11.35 -2.38 -24.83
C ASN A 27 -10.70 -3.79 -24.78
N ALA A 28 -9.83 -4.13 -25.70
CA ALA A 28 -9.02 -5.35 -25.66
C ALA A 28 -7.61 -5.06 -25.18
N ILE A 29 -7.05 -5.93 -24.32
CA ILE A 29 -5.64 -5.89 -23.94
C ILE A 29 -4.81 -6.39 -25.12
N ILE A 30 -3.89 -5.57 -25.60
CA ILE A 30 -3.04 -5.85 -26.75
C ILE A 30 -1.57 -6.09 -26.40
N GLY A 31 -1.14 -5.72 -25.20
CA GLY A 31 0.25 -5.93 -24.76
C GLY A 31 0.42 -5.72 -23.26
N GLN A 32 1.32 -6.50 -22.63
CA GLN A 32 1.64 -6.47 -21.20
C GLN A 32 3.11 -6.12 -20.93
N ASN A 33 3.85 -5.70 -21.95
CA ASN A 33 5.21 -5.22 -21.82
C ASN A 33 5.24 -3.70 -21.91
N LYS A 34 6.12 -3.05 -21.16
CA LYS A 34 6.31 -1.58 -21.19
C LYS A 34 6.63 -1.06 -22.59
N THR A 35 7.32 -1.87 -23.37
CA THR A 35 7.60 -1.60 -24.79
C THR A 35 6.63 -2.39 -25.65
N TYR A 36 6.03 -1.74 -26.63
CA TYR A 36 5.07 -2.37 -27.54
C TYR A 36 5.35 -1.94 -28.99
N GLN A 37 5.46 -2.92 -29.89
CA GLN A 37 5.58 -2.68 -31.32
C GLN A 37 4.19 -2.69 -31.94
N TYR A 38 3.79 -1.61 -32.54
CA TYR A 38 2.49 -1.42 -33.14
C TYR A 38 2.59 -1.11 -34.65
N THR A 39 1.71 -1.70 -35.42
CA THR A 39 1.60 -1.42 -36.87
C THR A 39 0.39 -0.51 -37.09
N LEU A 40 0.63 0.67 -37.66
CA LEU A 40 -0.41 1.64 -37.94
C LEU A 40 -1.25 1.17 -39.15
N GLU A 41 -2.50 0.78 -38.91
CA GLU A 41 -3.41 0.37 -39.96
C GLU A 41 -4.40 1.49 -40.34
N ASN A 42 -4.87 2.24 -39.38
CA ASN A 42 -5.87 3.30 -39.50
C ASN A 42 -5.65 4.42 -38.46
N ASN A 43 -6.66 5.25 -38.25
CA ASN A 43 -6.70 6.22 -37.14
C ASN A 43 -7.05 5.51 -35.82
N ASP A 44 -6.10 4.77 -35.27
CA ASP A 44 -6.28 3.99 -34.07
C ASP A 44 -6.01 4.82 -32.81
N THR A 45 -6.71 4.48 -31.74
CA THR A 45 -6.45 5.03 -30.41
C THR A 45 -5.92 3.93 -29.50
N LEU A 46 -4.68 4.09 -29.06
CA LEU A 46 -4.09 3.23 -28.06
C LEU A 46 -4.12 3.91 -26.69
N ARG A 47 -4.47 3.17 -25.68
CA ARG A 47 -4.41 3.62 -24.28
C ARG A 47 -3.42 2.76 -23.51
N VAL A 48 -2.71 3.39 -22.61
CA VAL A 48 -1.86 2.72 -21.62
C VAL A 48 -2.55 2.78 -20.28
N VAL A 49 -2.53 1.67 -19.56
CA VAL A 49 -3.10 1.56 -18.23
C VAL A 49 -1.97 1.42 -17.21
N PHE A 50 -2.06 2.20 -16.15
CA PHE A 50 -1.17 2.17 -15.02
C PHE A 50 -1.99 1.90 -13.75
N SER A 51 -1.45 1.11 -12.83
CA SER A 51 -1.97 0.94 -11.48
C SER A 51 -1.07 1.61 -10.46
N GLU A 52 -1.60 1.81 -9.27
CA GLU A 52 -0.80 2.27 -8.15
C GLU A 52 0.11 1.15 -7.66
N LYS A 53 1.39 1.47 -7.49
CA LYS A 53 2.31 0.60 -6.76
C LYS A 53 1.79 0.37 -5.35
N GLU A 54 1.79 -0.87 -4.91
CA GLU A 54 1.39 -1.21 -3.54
C GLU A 54 2.06 -0.27 -2.53
N LEU A 55 1.26 0.23 -1.60
CA LEU A 55 1.77 1.10 -0.55
C LEU A 55 2.73 0.30 0.35
N ALA A 56 4.03 0.59 0.26
CA ALA A 56 5.03 -0.10 1.07
C ALA A 56 4.81 0.24 2.55
N MET A 57 4.42 -0.77 3.33
CA MET A 57 4.19 -0.68 4.77
C MET A 57 4.81 -1.90 5.44
N TYR A 58 5.73 -1.66 6.36
CA TYR A 58 6.26 -2.70 7.24
C TYR A 58 5.53 -2.63 8.60
N ILE A 59 4.95 -3.74 9.03
CA ILE A 59 4.26 -3.85 10.31
C ILE A 59 5.06 -4.84 11.17
N PRO A 60 5.63 -4.40 12.31
CA PRO A 60 6.34 -5.29 13.22
C PRO A 60 5.42 -6.39 13.76
N ASN A 61 5.96 -7.58 14.00
CA ASN A 61 5.23 -8.68 14.64
C ASN A 61 5.47 -8.77 16.14
N SER A 62 6.43 -7.98 16.66
CA SER A 62 6.74 -7.89 18.09
C SER A 62 7.42 -6.56 18.41
N PHE A 63 7.34 -6.15 19.69
CA PHE A 63 8.05 -4.99 20.20
C PHE A 63 8.36 -5.18 21.70
N THR A 64 9.28 -4.38 22.23
CA THR A 64 9.78 -4.51 23.62
C THR A 64 9.71 -3.17 24.33
N PRO A 65 8.63 -2.87 25.07
CA PRO A 65 8.44 -1.57 25.73
C PRO A 65 9.26 -1.48 27.03
N ASN A 66 10.59 -1.44 26.92
CA ASN A 66 11.53 -1.41 28.06
C ASN A 66 12.13 -0.02 28.32
N GLY A 67 11.82 0.97 27.45
CA GLY A 67 12.28 2.36 27.59
C GLY A 67 13.72 2.61 27.15
N ASP A 68 14.32 1.70 26.34
CA ASP A 68 15.69 1.87 25.83
C ASP A 68 15.78 2.70 24.54
N GLY A 69 14.64 3.10 23.98
CA GLY A 69 14.52 3.87 22.75
C GLY A 69 14.50 3.02 21.48
N ILE A 70 14.48 1.69 21.60
CA ILE A 70 14.47 0.76 20.46
C ILE A 70 13.25 -0.16 20.54
N ASN A 71 12.36 -0.08 19.58
CA ASN A 71 11.13 -0.90 19.53
C ASN A 71 10.24 -0.78 20.78
N ASP A 72 10.23 0.38 21.42
CA ASP A 72 9.43 0.63 22.61
C ASP A 72 7.93 0.81 22.29
N VAL A 73 7.59 1.05 21.07
CA VAL A 73 6.21 1.25 20.64
C VAL A 73 5.89 0.42 19.40
N PHE A 74 4.68 -0.10 19.33
CA PHE A 74 4.14 -0.72 18.14
C PHE A 74 3.51 0.32 17.23
N LYS A 75 4.06 0.49 16.06
CA LYS A 75 3.49 1.27 14.96
C LYS A 75 4.00 0.76 13.61
N PRO A 76 3.24 0.94 12.52
CA PRO A 76 3.74 0.62 11.20
C PRO A 76 4.84 1.59 10.77
N ILE A 77 5.75 1.10 9.93
CA ILE A 77 6.80 1.90 9.30
C ILE A 77 6.44 2.07 7.83
N THR A 78 6.23 3.31 7.41
CA THR A 78 5.83 3.68 6.06
C THR A 78 6.20 5.14 5.79
N ASP A 79 6.05 5.58 4.54
CA ASP A 79 6.22 6.98 4.17
C ASP A 79 4.91 7.74 4.44
N PRO A 80 4.83 8.59 5.49
CA PRO A 80 3.60 9.28 5.85
C PRO A 80 3.14 10.28 4.77
N THR A 81 4.05 10.74 3.90
CA THR A 81 3.70 11.68 2.82
C THR A 81 2.80 11.07 1.75
N LYS A 82 2.76 9.73 1.66
CA LYS A 82 1.93 8.96 0.72
C LYS A 82 0.55 8.64 1.27
N ILE A 83 0.29 8.93 2.56
CA ILE A 83 -0.94 8.59 3.25
C ILE A 83 -1.86 9.81 3.32
N LYS A 84 -3.12 9.61 2.94
CA LYS A 84 -4.20 10.61 3.04
C LYS A 84 -4.97 10.48 4.34
N LYS A 85 -5.22 9.24 4.78
CA LYS A 85 -5.93 8.91 6.00
C LYS A 85 -5.36 7.63 6.58
N TYR A 86 -5.27 7.57 7.90
CA TYR A 86 -4.75 6.45 8.67
C TYR A 86 -5.66 6.16 9.86
N GLU A 87 -5.75 4.90 10.23
CA GLU A 87 -6.39 4.46 11.47
C GLU A 87 -5.73 3.16 11.91
N MET A 88 -5.27 3.08 13.16
CA MET A 88 -4.78 1.85 13.77
C MET A 88 -5.60 1.53 15.01
N THR A 89 -6.05 0.30 15.09
CA THR A 89 -6.83 -0.23 16.19
C THR A 89 -6.20 -1.51 16.71
N LEU A 90 -6.06 -1.64 18.02
CA LEU A 90 -5.60 -2.86 18.67
C LEU A 90 -6.67 -3.44 19.60
N PHE A 91 -6.71 -4.76 19.63
CA PHE A 91 -7.62 -5.55 20.44
C PHE A 91 -6.85 -6.58 21.27
N ASN A 92 -7.38 -6.90 22.47
CA ASN A 92 -6.89 -8.04 23.23
C ASN A 92 -7.45 -9.36 22.67
N GLU A 93 -7.09 -10.48 23.28
CA GLU A 93 -7.54 -11.83 22.89
C GLU A 93 -9.05 -12.05 23.03
N TRP A 94 -9.76 -11.23 23.80
CA TRP A 94 -11.22 -11.27 23.96
C TRP A 94 -11.97 -10.35 22.99
N GLY A 95 -11.24 -9.56 22.19
CA GLY A 95 -11.81 -8.62 21.24
C GLY A 95 -12.12 -7.24 21.83
N ASP A 96 -11.67 -6.96 23.06
CA ASP A 96 -11.82 -5.62 23.63
C ASP A 96 -10.84 -4.65 22.98
N LEU A 97 -11.34 -3.46 22.68
CA LEU A 97 -10.52 -2.37 22.16
C LEU A 97 -9.56 -1.88 23.25
N ILE A 98 -8.26 -1.92 22.97
CA ILE A 98 -7.21 -1.49 23.89
C ILE A 98 -6.47 -0.22 23.45
N PHE A 99 -6.41 0.03 22.15
CA PHE A 99 -5.78 1.23 21.60
C PHE A 99 -6.40 1.59 20.26
N ASN A 100 -6.53 2.89 20.01
CA ASN A 100 -6.95 3.43 18.72
C ASN A 100 -6.27 4.77 18.48
N THR A 101 -5.79 4.99 17.27
CA THR A 101 -5.24 6.27 16.83
C THR A 101 -5.48 6.49 15.33
N ASP A 102 -5.63 7.74 14.91
CA ASP A 102 -5.61 8.19 13.52
C ASP A 102 -4.33 8.97 13.16
N GLU A 103 -3.40 9.07 14.13
CA GLU A 103 -2.10 9.70 13.96
C GLU A 103 -1.03 8.65 13.63
N ILE A 104 -0.45 8.73 12.42
CA ILE A 104 0.51 7.71 11.93
C ILE A 104 1.81 7.64 12.74
N GLU A 105 2.18 8.73 13.40
CA GLU A 105 3.38 8.78 14.23
C GLU A 105 3.13 8.31 15.66
N GLU A 106 1.87 8.19 16.06
CA GLU A 106 1.51 7.66 17.37
C GLU A 106 1.59 6.14 17.37
N GLY A 107 2.35 5.58 18.31
CA GLY A 107 2.49 4.14 18.53
C GLY A 107 1.91 3.70 19.86
N TRP A 108 1.55 2.43 19.97
CA TRP A 108 1.09 1.82 21.21
C TRP A 108 2.28 1.31 22.03
N ASP A 109 2.39 1.75 23.28
CA ASP A 109 3.51 1.47 24.19
C ASP A 109 3.21 0.39 25.23
N ALA A 110 2.05 -0.22 25.21
CA ALA A 110 1.55 -1.22 26.15
C ALA A 110 1.47 -0.78 27.64
N ASN A 111 1.70 0.49 27.96
CA ASN A 111 1.89 0.96 29.36
C ASN A 111 0.62 1.01 30.22
N ASN A 112 -0.59 0.89 29.67
CA ASN A 112 -1.84 1.12 30.43
C ASN A 112 -2.90 0.04 30.25
N GLN A 113 -2.52 -1.20 29.90
CA GLN A 113 -3.51 -2.19 29.51
C GLN A 113 -3.51 -3.42 30.40
N SER A 114 -4.70 -3.99 30.59
CA SER A 114 -4.86 -5.36 31.05
C SER A 114 -4.06 -6.27 30.13
N ILE A 115 -2.90 -6.70 30.58
CA ILE A 115 -1.99 -7.54 29.83
C ILE A 115 -2.77 -8.79 29.41
N SER A 116 -2.83 -9.07 28.12
CA SER A 116 -3.31 -10.35 27.61
C SER A 116 -2.56 -11.48 28.29
N SER A 117 -3.23 -12.58 28.58
CA SER A 117 -2.61 -13.73 29.26
C SER A 117 -1.43 -14.32 28.49
N ASN A 118 -1.36 -14.07 27.20
CA ASN A 118 -0.32 -14.59 26.30
C ASN A 118 0.53 -13.48 25.63
N ASN A 119 0.37 -12.20 26.03
CA ASN A 119 1.06 -11.03 25.44
C ASN A 119 0.87 -10.86 23.92
N ILE A 120 -0.17 -11.45 23.35
CA ILE A 120 -0.49 -11.35 21.91
C ILE A 120 -1.73 -10.47 21.76
N TYR A 121 -1.65 -9.54 20.83
CA TYR A 121 -2.68 -8.58 20.51
C TYR A 121 -2.99 -8.61 19.01
N ILE A 122 -4.23 -8.29 18.66
CA ILE A 122 -4.68 -8.23 17.28
C ILE A 122 -4.67 -6.77 16.85
N TYR A 123 -4.07 -6.47 15.71
CA TYR A 123 -4.14 -5.15 15.11
C TYR A 123 -5.00 -5.14 13.86
N LYS A 124 -5.63 -4.01 13.62
CA LYS A 124 -6.26 -3.62 12.36
C LYS A 124 -5.76 -2.24 11.97
N ILE A 125 -5.21 -2.13 10.77
CA ILE A 125 -4.70 -0.86 10.23
C ILE A 125 -5.40 -0.58 8.91
N ILE A 126 -5.98 0.62 8.79
CA ILE A 126 -6.63 1.11 7.58
C ILE A 126 -5.88 2.33 7.11
N VAL A 127 -5.47 2.34 5.86
CA VAL A 127 -4.83 3.49 5.22
C VAL A 127 -5.49 3.81 3.89
N TYR A 128 -5.48 5.09 3.54
CA TYR A 128 -5.91 5.57 2.23
C TYR A 128 -4.72 6.22 1.54
N SER A 129 -4.45 5.79 0.31
CA SER A 129 -3.41 6.40 -0.50
C SER A 129 -3.73 7.87 -0.80
N LYS A 130 -2.71 8.71 -0.72
CA LYS A 130 -2.80 10.12 -1.13
C LYS A 130 -2.83 10.27 -2.65
N LEU A 131 -2.24 9.33 -3.37
CA LEU A 131 -2.12 9.37 -4.83
C LEU A 131 -3.44 9.04 -5.51
N THR A 132 -4.07 7.92 -5.13
CA THR A 132 -5.28 7.39 -5.79
C THR A 132 -6.53 7.46 -4.94
N GLY A 133 -6.40 7.60 -3.61
CA GLY A 133 -7.48 7.45 -2.65
C GLY A 133 -7.85 5.99 -2.36
N SER A 134 -7.14 5.03 -2.90
CA SER A 134 -7.37 3.60 -2.66
C SER A 134 -7.23 3.26 -1.17
N LYS A 135 -8.12 2.38 -0.68
CA LYS A 135 -8.11 1.86 0.70
C LYS A 135 -7.28 0.58 0.76
N TYR A 136 -6.38 0.53 1.72
CA TYR A 136 -5.65 -0.68 2.10
C TYR A 136 -5.99 -1.05 3.54
N GLU A 137 -6.16 -2.35 3.81
CA GLU A 137 -6.49 -2.85 5.13
C GLU A 137 -5.53 -3.99 5.50
N TYR A 138 -4.89 -3.85 6.66
CA TYR A 138 -3.94 -4.83 7.19
C TYR A 138 -4.47 -5.35 8.52
N MET A 139 -4.44 -6.65 8.71
CA MET A 139 -4.78 -7.32 9.97
C MET A 139 -3.73 -8.35 10.32
N GLY A 140 -3.44 -8.49 11.59
CA GLY A 140 -2.48 -9.46 12.08
C GLY A 140 -2.36 -9.43 13.59
N THR A 141 -1.30 -10.02 14.08
CA THR A 141 -0.99 -10.06 15.52
C THR A 141 0.34 -9.42 15.82
N VAL A 142 0.45 -8.84 17.00
CA VAL A 142 1.70 -8.32 17.56
C VAL A 142 1.92 -8.89 18.94
N MET A 143 3.17 -9.22 19.26
CA MET A 143 3.58 -9.74 20.57
C MET A 143 4.35 -8.68 21.34
N VAL A 144 4.04 -8.55 22.63
CA VAL A 144 4.85 -7.78 23.60
C VAL A 144 5.88 -8.72 24.21
N LEU A 145 7.18 -8.35 24.14
CA LEU A 145 8.30 -9.14 24.64
C LEU A 145 8.86 -8.57 25.96
#